data_158ae7de004713edb4a2247af80fa356
#
_entry.id   158ae7de004713edb4a2247af80fa356
#
_cell.length_a   1.000
_cell.length_b   1.000
_cell.length_c   1.000
_cell.angle_alpha   90.00
_cell.angle_beta   90.00
_cell.angle_gamma   90.00
#
_symmetry.space_group_name_H-M   'P 1'
#
loop_
_entity.id
_entity.type
_entity.pdbx_description
1 polymer ?
#
loop_
_entity_poly.entity_id
_entity_poly.type
_entity_poly.pdbx_seq_one_letter_code
_entity_poly.pdbx_strand_id
1 'polypeptide(L)'
;FILVNLKLFKMVYKSIMTQDDLAFDKQHIWHPYTSTTRPLPVYPVASAHGCELHLASGEQLVDGMSSWWAAIHGYNHPRLNAAMKAQIDQMSHVMFGGITHQPAVDLCRRLVAMTPEALECVFLADSGSVAVEVAMKMALQYWHAKGETRQRFLTFRNGYHGDTFGAMSVCDPDNSMHSLWKGYLPENLFAPAPQSRFDGEWNEMDMVGFARLMAAHRHEIAAVILEPIVQGAGGMRMYHPE
;
A
#
# COMPACT_ATOMS: atom_id res chain seq x y z
N PHE A 1 -8.33 -17.86 23.46
CA PHE A 1 -7.04 -17.69 24.17
C PHE A 1 -6.14 -18.84 23.75
N ILE A 2 -5.19 -18.59 22.84
CA ILE A 2 -4.14 -19.54 22.52
C ILE A 2 -2.98 -19.28 23.47
N LEU A 3 -2.80 -20.15 24.47
CA LEU A 3 -1.61 -20.19 25.29
C LEU A 3 -0.45 -20.69 24.42
N VAL A 4 0.31 -19.76 23.87
CA VAL A 4 1.58 -20.06 23.19
C VAL A 4 2.57 -20.50 24.26
N ASN A 5 2.99 -21.75 24.19
CA ASN A 5 3.90 -22.36 25.15
C ASN A 5 5.28 -21.66 25.08
N LEU A 6 5.67 -20.96 26.13
CA LEU A 6 6.91 -20.20 26.24
C LEU A 6 8.21 -21.02 26.01
N LYS A 7 8.12 -22.34 25.86
CA LYS A 7 9.27 -23.18 25.46
C LYS A 7 9.71 -23.02 23.99
N LEU A 8 8.89 -22.41 23.14
CA LEU A 8 9.24 -22.15 21.74
C LEU A 8 10.15 -20.92 21.55
N PHE A 9 10.35 -20.09 22.57
CA PHE A 9 11.19 -18.88 22.50
C PHE A 9 12.69 -19.10 22.64
N LYS A 10 13.14 -20.35 22.77
CA LYS A 10 14.56 -20.72 22.61
C LYS A 10 14.90 -21.21 21.19
N MET A 11 14.27 -20.67 20.16
CA MET A 11 14.85 -20.78 18.83
C MET A 11 16.10 -19.89 18.80
N VAL A 12 17.25 -20.56 18.94
CA VAL A 12 18.54 -19.97 18.58
C VAL A 12 18.39 -19.47 17.14
N TYR A 13 18.46 -18.16 16.93
CA TYR A 13 18.53 -17.60 15.59
C TYR A 13 19.76 -18.23 14.90
N LYS A 14 19.53 -19.19 14.02
CA LYS A 14 20.55 -19.62 13.08
C LYS A 14 20.85 -18.41 12.21
N SER A 15 22.06 -17.92 12.25
CA SER A 15 22.47 -16.74 11.48
C SER A 15 22.53 -16.96 9.96
N ILE A 16 22.39 -18.22 9.50
CA ILE A 16 22.49 -18.58 8.08
C ILE A 16 21.41 -19.62 7.78
N MET A 17 20.59 -19.38 6.73
CA MET A 17 19.62 -20.33 6.22
C MET A 17 20.33 -21.58 5.67
N THR A 18 19.81 -22.74 6.00
CA THR A 18 20.31 -24.06 5.51
C THR A 18 19.58 -24.46 4.23
N GLN A 19 20.05 -25.50 3.55
CA GLN A 19 19.34 -26.11 2.42
C GLN A 19 17.98 -26.68 2.83
N ASP A 20 17.88 -27.20 4.06
CA ASP A 20 16.60 -27.69 4.61
C ASP A 20 15.61 -26.54 4.83
N ASP A 21 16.07 -25.35 5.26
CA ASP A 21 15.23 -24.17 5.40
C ASP A 21 14.70 -23.69 4.04
N LEU A 22 15.52 -23.72 2.99
CA LEU A 22 15.11 -23.38 1.62
C LEU A 22 14.15 -24.43 1.03
N ALA A 23 14.36 -25.71 1.35
CA ALA A 23 13.42 -26.75 0.95
C ALA A 23 12.06 -26.60 1.63
N PHE A 24 12.07 -26.24 2.92
CA PHE A 24 10.85 -25.92 3.68
C PHE A 24 10.14 -24.70 3.09
N ASP A 25 10.87 -23.61 2.82
CA ASP A 25 10.34 -22.40 2.19
C ASP A 25 9.58 -22.73 0.88
N LYS A 26 10.27 -23.44 0.00
CA LYS A 26 9.70 -23.84 -1.30
C LYS A 26 8.43 -24.69 -1.18
N GLN A 27 8.32 -25.51 -0.15
CA GLN A 27 7.20 -26.44 0.04
C GLN A 27 6.02 -25.82 0.80
N HIS A 28 6.29 -24.84 1.70
CA HIS A 28 5.32 -24.42 2.70
C HIS A 28 5.08 -22.91 2.75
N ILE A 29 5.90 -22.08 2.09
CA ILE A 29 5.74 -20.63 2.09
C ILE A 29 5.28 -20.16 0.70
N TRP A 30 4.14 -19.53 0.65
CA TRP A 30 3.64 -18.90 -0.57
C TRP A 30 4.16 -17.46 -0.67
N HIS A 31 5.02 -17.25 -1.65
CA HIS A 31 5.48 -15.90 -1.98
C HIS A 31 4.43 -15.18 -2.82
N PRO A 32 4.17 -13.88 -2.55
CA PRO A 32 3.20 -13.11 -3.34
C PRO A 32 3.63 -13.02 -4.80
N TYR A 33 2.63 -12.93 -5.70
CA TYR A 33 2.80 -12.74 -7.16
C TYR A 33 3.65 -13.82 -7.84
N THR A 34 3.67 -15.03 -7.31
CA THR A 34 4.35 -16.16 -7.96
C THR A 34 3.40 -17.35 -8.15
N SER A 35 3.74 -18.22 -9.09
CA SER A 35 2.99 -19.44 -9.35
C SER A 35 3.38 -20.53 -8.35
N THR A 36 2.41 -21.24 -7.78
CA THR A 36 2.69 -22.42 -6.92
C THR A 36 3.22 -23.62 -7.71
N THR A 37 2.95 -23.69 -9.02
CA THR A 37 3.44 -24.77 -9.92
C THR A 37 4.76 -24.44 -10.59
N ARG A 38 5.07 -23.16 -10.74
CA ARG A 38 6.32 -22.65 -11.34
C ARG A 38 6.81 -21.45 -10.52
N PRO A 39 7.21 -21.66 -9.26
CA PRO A 39 7.67 -20.58 -8.39
C PRO A 39 8.93 -19.91 -8.96
N LEU A 40 9.04 -18.62 -8.76
CA LEU A 40 10.27 -17.89 -9.02
C LEU A 40 11.37 -18.35 -8.05
N PRO A 41 12.65 -18.21 -8.42
CA PRO A 41 13.75 -18.46 -7.50
C PRO A 41 13.66 -17.57 -6.25
N VAL A 42 13.95 -18.13 -5.09
CA VAL A 42 14.02 -17.42 -3.82
C VAL A 42 15.48 -17.22 -3.45
N TYR A 43 15.83 -15.99 -3.08
CA TYR A 43 17.19 -15.62 -2.72
C TYR A 43 17.30 -15.40 -1.21
N PRO A 44 18.05 -16.23 -0.47
CA PRO A 44 18.19 -16.10 0.98
C PRO A 44 19.02 -14.87 1.34
N VAL A 45 18.39 -13.85 1.90
CA VAL A 45 19.05 -12.63 2.35
C VAL A 45 19.54 -12.82 3.79
N ALA A 46 20.84 -12.64 4.01
CA ALA A 46 21.47 -12.74 5.33
C ALA A 46 21.46 -11.38 6.06
N SER A 47 21.66 -10.29 5.33
CA SER A 47 21.61 -8.91 5.86
C SER A 47 21.33 -7.90 4.75
N ALA A 48 21.01 -6.67 5.13
CA ALA A 48 20.84 -5.57 4.19
C ALA A 48 21.36 -4.27 4.80
N HIS A 49 21.92 -3.38 3.96
CA HIS A 49 22.41 -2.08 4.38
C HIS A 49 22.35 -1.07 3.23
N GLY A 50 21.90 0.14 3.48
CA GLY A 50 21.74 1.14 2.41
C GLY A 50 20.78 0.62 1.33
N CYS A 51 21.22 0.51 0.09
CA CYS A 51 20.45 -0.07 -1.01
C CYS A 51 20.87 -1.51 -1.37
N GLU A 52 21.69 -2.14 -0.55
CA GLU A 52 22.27 -3.46 -0.84
C GLU A 52 21.62 -4.56 -0.01
N LEU A 53 21.35 -5.70 -0.66
CA LEU A 53 20.96 -6.96 -0.05
C LEU A 53 22.17 -7.89 -0.08
N HIS A 54 22.55 -8.44 1.06
CA HIS A 54 23.65 -9.40 1.19
C HIS A 54 23.06 -10.80 1.29
N LEU A 55 23.30 -11.63 0.28
CA LEU A 55 22.81 -12.98 0.22
C LEU A 55 23.64 -13.92 1.11
N ALA A 56 23.01 -15.00 1.55
CA ALA A 56 23.70 -16.06 2.31
C ALA A 56 24.82 -16.75 1.50
N SER A 57 24.79 -16.65 0.16
CA SER A 57 25.85 -17.09 -0.74
C SER A 57 27.09 -16.19 -0.74
N GLY A 58 27.01 -14.99 -0.16
CA GLY A 58 28.06 -13.98 -0.18
C GLY A 58 27.92 -12.96 -1.32
N GLU A 59 26.97 -13.13 -2.22
CA GLU A 59 26.67 -12.16 -3.26
C GLU A 59 26.00 -10.91 -2.69
N GLN A 60 26.22 -9.78 -3.35
CA GLN A 60 25.59 -8.49 -3.03
C GLN A 60 24.72 -8.04 -4.21
N LEU A 61 23.49 -7.70 -3.93
CA LEU A 61 22.53 -7.23 -4.91
C LEU A 61 22.10 -5.82 -4.57
N VAL A 62 21.99 -4.96 -5.58
CA VAL A 62 21.36 -3.65 -5.44
C VAL A 62 19.83 -3.82 -5.54
N ASP A 63 19.11 -3.39 -4.52
CA ASP A 63 17.65 -3.39 -4.53
C ASP A 63 17.12 -2.10 -5.18
N GLY A 64 16.90 -2.14 -6.49
CA GLY A 64 16.31 -1.05 -7.26
C GLY A 64 14.81 -0.84 -7.02
N MET A 65 14.17 -1.77 -6.31
CA MET A 65 12.74 -1.69 -5.96
C MET A 65 12.49 -1.12 -4.55
N SER A 66 13.56 -0.95 -3.75
CA SER A 66 13.46 -0.48 -2.36
C SER A 66 12.40 -1.21 -1.54
N SER A 67 12.35 -2.54 -1.65
CA SER A 67 11.32 -3.41 -1.04
C SER A 67 9.90 -2.90 -1.30
N TRP A 68 9.53 -2.76 -2.56
CA TRP A 68 8.26 -2.14 -2.97
C TRP A 68 8.04 -0.77 -2.32
N TRP A 69 9.08 0.08 -2.39
CA TRP A 69 9.12 1.47 -1.90
C TRP A 69 9.05 1.64 -0.38
N ALA A 70 9.13 0.55 0.39
CA ALA A 70 9.11 0.63 1.85
C ALA A 70 10.46 1.11 2.45
N ALA A 71 11.58 0.85 1.76
CA ALA A 71 12.93 1.16 2.24
C ALA A 71 13.47 2.51 1.71
N ILE A 72 12.67 3.58 1.76
CA ILE A 72 13.02 4.91 1.19
C ILE A 72 14.26 5.55 1.82
N HIS A 73 14.63 5.19 3.04
CA HIS A 73 15.83 5.65 3.74
C HIS A 73 16.97 4.65 3.70
N GLY A 74 16.81 3.59 2.91
CA GLY A 74 17.73 2.45 2.87
C GLY A 74 17.52 1.49 4.04
N TYR A 75 18.08 0.29 3.85
CA TYR A 75 18.07 -0.77 4.85
C TYR A 75 18.95 -0.43 6.04
N ASN A 76 18.56 -0.89 7.21
CA ASN A 76 19.33 -0.82 8.43
C ASN A 76 19.79 0.61 8.79
N HIS A 77 18.93 1.61 8.53
CA HIS A 77 19.25 3.01 8.81
C HIS A 77 19.45 3.26 10.31
N PRO A 78 20.61 3.80 10.76
CA PRO A 78 20.97 3.81 12.17
C PRO A 78 20.00 4.61 13.05
N ARG A 79 19.49 5.76 12.57
CA ARG A 79 18.51 6.55 13.32
C ARG A 79 17.18 5.84 13.50
N LEU A 80 16.69 5.14 12.45
CA LEU A 80 15.45 4.37 12.53
C LEU A 80 15.60 3.20 13.48
N ASN A 81 16.72 2.46 13.39
CA ASN A 81 17.01 1.37 14.31
C ASN A 81 17.10 1.83 15.77
N ALA A 82 17.77 2.95 16.03
CA ALA A 82 17.87 3.50 17.38
C ALA A 82 16.50 3.91 17.93
N ALA A 83 15.66 4.56 17.12
CA ALA A 83 14.31 4.95 17.52
C ALA A 83 13.41 3.73 17.82
N MET A 84 13.47 2.70 16.96
CA MET A 84 12.72 1.44 17.18
C MET A 84 13.16 0.74 18.46
N LYS A 85 14.46 0.61 18.71
CA LYS A 85 15.00 -0.01 19.93
C LYS A 85 14.55 0.74 21.18
N ALA A 86 14.67 2.08 21.19
CA ALA A 86 14.24 2.90 22.32
C ALA A 86 12.73 2.78 22.57
N GLN A 87 11.92 2.67 21.53
CA GLN A 87 10.47 2.48 21.66
C GLN A 87 10.11 1.09 22.18
N ILE A 88 10.82 0.05 21.75
CA ILE A 88 10.61 -1.34 22.23
C ILE A 88 10.92 -1.42 23.72
N ASP A 89 11.97 -0.77 24.20
CA ASP A 89 12.34 -0.74 25.63
C ASP A 89 11.29 -0.08 26.50
N GLN A 90 10.49 0.83 25.95
CA GLN A 90 9.37 1.47 26.65
C GLN A 90 8.07 0.66 26.49
N MET A 91 7.70 0.36 25.25
CA MET A 91 6.44 -0.27 24.90
C MET A 91 6.43 -0.64 23.42
N SER A 92 6.38 -1.93 23.11
CA SER A 92 6.34 -2.40 21.72
C SER A 92 4.98 -2.20 21.06
N HIS A 93 3.89 -2.34 21.81
CA HIS A 93 2.52 -2.20 21.33
C HIS A 93 1.54 -1.92 22.47
N VAL A 94 0.52 -1.13 22.19
CA VAL A 94 -0.70 -0.99 22.99
C VAL A 94 -1.88 -0.77 22.04
N MET A 95 -3.06 -1.29 22.37
CA MET A 95 -4.28 -1.06 21.59
C MET A 95 -4.61 0.43 21.53
N PHE A 96 -5.23 0.90 20.44
CA PHE A 96 -5.59 2.32 20.25
C PHE A 96 -7.07 2.64 20.58
N GLY A 97 -7.81 1.68 21.08
CA GLY A 97 -9.20 1.85 21.51
C GLY A 97 -9.31 2.49 22.89
N GLY A 98 -9.46 3.81 22.95
CA GLY A 98 -9.54 4.59 24.19
C GLY A 98 -8.20 4.81 24.91
N ILE A 99 -7.10 4.37 24.33
CA ILE A 99 -5.73 4.55 24.83
C ILE A 99 -4.91 5.25 23.75
N THR A 100 -3.98 6.10 24.15
CA THR A 100 -3.07 6.81 23.24
C THR A 100 -1.63 6.76 23.74
N HIS A 101 -0.67 7.12 22.88
CA HIS A 101 0.74 7.17 23.20
C HIS A 101 1.47 8.26 22.39
N GLN A 102 2.59 8.73 22.91
CA GLN A 102 3.31 9.87 22.36
C GLN A 102 3.70 9.72 20.88
N PRO A 103 4.25 8.58 20.40
CA PRO A 103 4.57 8.41 18.97
C PRO A 103 3.38 8.63 18.02
N ALA A 104 2.18 8.17 18.39
CA ALA A 104 0.98 8.39 17.57
C ALA A 104 0.59 9.87 17.54
N VAL A 105 0.61 10.55 18.69
CA VAL A 105 0.30 11.99 18.77
C VAL A 105 1.29 12.80 17.94
N ASP A 106 2.58 12.50 18.01
CA ASP A 106 3.62 13.23 17.29
C ASP A 106 3.52 13.01 15.78
N LEU A 107 3.23 11.78 15.35
CA LEU A 107 2.97 11.46 13.94
C LEU A 107 1.75 12.22 13.43
N CYS A 108 0.61 12.14 14.12
CA CYS A 108 -0.62 12.81 13.71
C CYS A 108 -0.46 14.33 13.66
N ARG A 109 0.24 14.93 14.64
CA ARG A 109 0.54 16.38 14.64
C ARG A 109 1.32 16.79 13.39
N ARG A 110 2.31 16.01 12.98
CA ARG A 110 3.09 16.27 11.75
C ARG A 110 2.23 16.12 10.51
N LEU A 111 1.41 15.08 10.43
CA LEU A 111 0.52 14.85 9.28
C LEU A 111 -0.47 16.00 9.11
N VAL A 112 -1.15 16.43 10.17
CA VAL A 112 -2.06 17.59 10.14
C VAL A 112 -1.34 18.87 9.70
N ALA A 113 -0.09 19.09 10.18
CA ALA A 113 0.69 20.27 9.79
C ALA A 113 1.18 20.26 8.33
N MET A 114 1.22 19.08 7.68
CA MET A 114 1.69 18.90 6.30
C MET A 114 0.55 18.87 5.28
N THR A 115 -0.69 18.73 5.74
CA THR A 115 -1.88 18.60 4.88
C THR A 115 -2.64 19.92 4.79
N PRO A 116 -3.53 20.10 3.79
CA PRO A 116 -4.41 21.26 3.73
C PRO A 116 -5.26 21.43 5.00
N GLU A 117 -5.58 22.67 5.37
CA GLU A 117 -6.29 23.04 6.60
C GLU A 117 -7.59 22.25 6.82
N ALA A 118 -8.28 21.87 5.75
CA ALA A 118 -9.50 21.08 5.84
C ALA A 118 -9.30 19.62 6.31
N LEU A 119 -8.06 19.12 6.35
CA LEU A 119 -7.70 17.77 6.80
C LEU A 119 -7.21 17.79 8.25
N GLU A 120 -8.14 17.91 9.18
CA GLU A 120 -7.87 18.12 10.62
C GLU A 120 -7.67 16.81 11.41
N CYS A 121 -8.08 15.67 10.86
CA CYS A 121 -8.11 14.39 11.56
C CYS A 121 -7.30 13.31 10.83
N VAL A 122 -6.66 12.45 11.61
CA VAL A 122 -5.88 11.31 11.10
C VAL A 122 -6.48 10.01 11.59
N PHE A 123 -6.71 9.07 10.68
CA PHE A 123 -7.03 7.69 11.01
C PHE A 123 -5.82 6.81 10.68
N LEU A 124 -5.30 6.10 11.68
CA LEU A 124 -4.17 5.19 11.52
C LEU A 124 -4.67 3.81 11.10
N ALA A 125 -4.06 3.23 10.07
CA ALA A 125 -4.40 1.91 9.52
C ALA A 125 -3.14 1.06 9.33
N ASP A 126 -3.33 -0.26 9.25
CA ASP A 126 -2.23 -1.24 9.24
C ASP A 126 -1.52 -1.33 7.89
N SER A 127 -2.19 -0.94 6.81
CA SER A 127 -1.64 -0.98 5.46
C SER A 127 -2.31 0.06 4.55
N GLY A 128 -1.73 0.31 3.37
CA GLY A 128 -2.34 1.16 2.35
C GLY A 128 -3.71 0.64 1.88
N SER A 129 -3.83 -0.68 1.67
CA SER A 129 -5.11 -1.29 1.30
C SER A 129 -6.21 -1.06 2.35
N VAL A 130 -5.88 -1.22 3.64
CA VAL A 130 -6.82 -0.95 4.74
C VAL A 130 -7.13 0.55 4.84
N ALA A 131 -6.15 1.43 4.62
CA ALA A 131 -6.39 2.88 4.60
C ALA A 131 -7.39 3.28 3.50
N VAL A 132 -7.25 2.70 2.30
CA VAL A 132 -8.20 2.91 1.18
C VAL A 132 -9.59 2.37 1.55
N GLU A 133 -9.70 1.17 2.10
CA GLU A 133 -10.98 0.60 2.55
C GLU A 133 -11.69 1.52 3.57
N VAL A 134 -10.94 2.06 4.53
CA VAL A 134 -11.48 2.98 5.54
C VAL A 134 -11.94 4.28 4.89
N ALA A 135 -11.14 4.86 3.98
CA ALA A 135 -11.50 6.08 3.27
C ALA A 135 -12.77 5.89 2.43
N MET A 136 -12.89 4.75 1.72
CA MET A 136 -14.10 4.41 0.97
C MET A 136 -15.31 4.28 1.88
N LYS A 137 -15.19 3.59 3.02
CA LYS A 137 -16.27 3.47 4.01
C LYS A 137 -16.67 4.83 4.57
N MET A 138 -15.72 5.71 4.87
CA MET A 138 -16.01 7.07 5.33
C MET A 138 -16.80 7.87 4.29
N ALA A 139 -16.42 7.78 3.01
CA ALA A 139 -17.15 8.45 1.93
C ALA A 139 -18.59 7.96 1.80
N LEU A 140 -18.80 6.64 1.83
CA LEU A 140 -20.14 6.04 1.79
C LEU A 140 -20.98 6.44 3.02
N GLN A 141 -20.39 6.42 4.21
CA GLN A 141 -21.06 6.81 5.45
C GLN A 141 -21.43 8.28 5.46
N TYR A 142 -20.59 9.15 4.91
CA TYR A 142 -20.89 10.58 4.78
C TYR A 142 -22.17 10.82 3.95
N TRP A 143 -22.26 10.20 2.77
CA TRP A 143 -23.42 10.35 1.92
C TRP A 143 -24.68 9.70 2.51
N HIS A 144 -24.53 8.56 3.14
CA HIS A 144 -25.63 7.94 3.87
C HIS A 144 -26.18 8.86 4.97
N ALA A 145 -25.31 9.52 5.74
CA ALA A 145 -25.71 10.49 6.77
C ALA A 145 -26.40 11.75 6.19
N LYS A 146 -26.13 12.06 4.91
CA LYS A 146 -26.82 13.13 4.16
C LYS A 146 -28.16 12.69 3.55
N GLY A 147 -28.54 11.42 3.68
CA GLY A 147 -29.73 10.87 3.05
C GLY A 147 -29.59 10.62 1.54
N GLU A 148 -28.35 10.58 1.03
CA GLU A 148 -28.04 10.31 -0.38
C GLU A 148 -27.44 8.92 -0.55
N THR A 149 -27.84 8.22 -1.62
CA THR A 149 -27.35 6.88 -1.97
C THR A 149 -26.24 6.95 -3.02
N ARG A 150 -25.08 7.52 -2.67
CA ARG A 150 -23.90 7.52 -3.54
C ARG A 150 -22.99 6.36 -3.16
N GLN A 151 -22.80 5.43 -4.07
CA GLN A 151 -22.14 4.15 -3.79
C GLN A 151 -21.00 3.81 -4.76
N ARG A 152 -20.75 4.64 -5.77
CA ARG A 152 -19.71 4.43 -6.76
C ARG A 152 -18.54 5.37 -6.54
N PHE A 153 -17.37 4.91 -6.89
CA PHE A 153 -16.14 5.72 -6.90
C PHE A 153 -15.73 6.03 -8.34
N LEU A 154 -15.15 7.18 -8.55
CA LEU A 154 -14.56 7.55 -9.83
C LEU A 154 -13.03 7.53 -9.68
N THR A 155 -12.37 6.82 -10.58
CA THR A 155 -10.92 6.67 -10.61
C THR A 155 -10.41 6.69 -12.05
N PHE A 156 -9.11 6.49 -12.24
CA PHE A 156 -8.48 6.46 -13.56
C PHE A 156 -8.02 5.05 -13.95
N ARG A 157 -8.01 4.76 -15.25
CA ARG A 157 -7.33 3.59 -15.80
C ARG A 157 -5.85 3.60 -15.41
N ASN A 158 -5.25 2.42 -15.32
CA ASN A 158 -3.90 2.16 -14.82
C ASN A 158 -3.70 2.49 -13.33
N GLY A 159 -4.76 2.82 -12.57
CA GLY A 159 -4.67 3.07 -11.15
C GLY A 159 -4.51 1.79 -10.33
N TYR A 160 -3.77 1.89 -9.21
CA TYR A 160 -3.64 0.84 -8.20
C TYR A 160 -3.83 1.43 -6.81
N HIS A 161 -4.68 0.81 -6.00
CA HIS A 161 -5.06 1.34 -4.69
C HIS A 161 -4.99 0.29 -3.57
N GLY A 162 -4.56 -0.91 -3.87
CA GLY A 162 -4.38 -2.01 -2.90
C GLY A 162 -4.99 -3.33 -3.33
N ASP A 163 -4.85 -4.35 -2.48
CA ASP A 163 -5.15 -5.75 -2.78
C ASP A 163 -6.32 -6.32 -1.96
N THR A 164 -6.97 -5.55 -1.09
CA THR A 164 -8.26 -5.95 -0.51
C THR A 164 -9.40 -5.73 -1.50
N PHE A 165 -10.49 -6.45 -1.38
CA PHE A 165 -11.56 -6.42 -2.40
C PHE A 165 -12.13 -5.03 -2.67
N GLY A 166 -12.32 -4.19 -1.65
CA GLY A 166 -12.74 -2.81 -1.87
C GLY A 166 -11.68 -1.98 -2.59
N ALA A 167 -10.41 -2.06 -2.16
CA ALA A 167 -9.31 -1.39 -2.83
C ALA A 167 -9.12 -1.89 -4.28
N MET A 168 -9.24 -3.22 -4.51
CA MET A 168 -9.20 -3.81 -5.85
C MET A 168 -10.30 -3.28 -6.76
N SER A 169 -11.49 -3.00 -6.21
CA SER A 169 -12.63 -2.50 -7.00
C SER A 169 -12.40 -1.14 -7.64
N VAL A 170 -11.44 -0.38 -7.14
CA VAL A 170 -11.01 0.92 -7.69
C VAL A 170 -9.66 0.87 -8.40
N CYS A 171 -9.03 -0.32 -8.50
CA CYS A 171 -7.88 -0.55 -9.39
C CYS A 171 -8.34 -0.80 -10.83
N ASP A 172 -7.46 -0.60 -11.81
CA ASP A 172 -7.76 -0.86 -13.23
C ASP A 172 -8.29 -2.30 -13.42
N PRO A 173 -9.52 -2.49 -13.93
CA PRO A 173 -10.14 -3.81 -14.03
C PRO A 173 -9.59 -4.68 -15.16
N ASP A 174 -8.94 -4.08 -16.17
CA ASP A 174 -8.55 -4.79 -17.40
C ASP A 174 -7.05 -5.09 -17.44
N ASN A 175 -6.21 -4.17 -16.94
CA ASN A 175 -4.75 -4.28 -17.00
C ASN A 175 -4.09 -4.63 -15.67
N SER A 176 -4.90 -4.95 -14.66
CA SER A 176 -4.38 -5.27 -13.33
C SER A 176 -4.35 -6.78 -13.09
N MET A 177 -3.52 -7.19 -12.15
CA MET A 177 -3.53 -8.56 -11.60
C MET A 177 -4.88 -8.95 -10.96
N HIS A 178 -5.78 -8.00 -10.83
CA HIS A 178 -7.11 -8.17 -10.23
C HIS A 178 -8.19 -8.60 -11.24
N SER A 179 -7.87 -8.74 -12.52
CA SER A 179 -8.83 -9.14 -13.58
C SER A 179 -9.53 -10.47 -13.29
N LEU A 180 -8.89 -11.36 -12.52
CA LEU A 180 -9.46 -12.63 -12.08
C LEU A 180 -10.75 -12.46 -11.25
N TRP A 181 -10.91 -11.32 -10.58
CA TRP A 181 -12.04 -11.03 -9.69
C TRP A 181 -13.15 -10.23 -10.37
N LYS A 182 -13.06 -10.05 -11.68
CA LYS A 182 -14.07 -9.35 -12.47
C LYS A 182 -15.45 -10.02 -12.29
N GLY A 183 -16.46 -9.20 -11.97
CA GLY A 183 -17.83 -9.68 -11.69
C GLY A 183 -18.09 -10.05 -10.22
N TYR A 184 -17.05 -10.13 -9.39
CA TYR A 184 -17.19 -10.28 -7.94
C TYR A 184 -17.10 -8.94 -7.19
N LEU A 185 -16.27 -8.01 -7.72
CA LEU A 185 -16.03 -6.71 -7.10
C LEU A 185 -17.15 -5.72 -7.43
N PRO A 186 -17.41 -4.72 -6.55
CA PRO A 186 -18.31 -3.60 -6.88
C PRO A 186 -17.88 -2.89 -8.16
N GLU A 187 -18.85 -2.50 -8.99
CA GLU A 187 -18.61 -1.76 -10.23
C GLU A 187 -18.42 -0.28 -9.95
N ASN A 188 -17.25 0.23 -10.30
CA ASN A 188 -16.87 1.62 -10.17
C ASN A 188 -16.66 2.29 -11.54
N LEU A 189 -16.42 3.59 -11.56
CA LEU A 189 -16.26 4.39 -12.77
C LEU A 189 -14.78 4.62 -13.06
N PHE A 190 -14.37 4.40 -14.31
CA PHE A 190 -12.98 4.53 -14.73
C PHE A 190 -12.85 5.56 -15.85
N ALA A 191 -12.28 6.71 -15.54
CA ALA A 191 -11.85 7.67 -16.56
C ALA A 191 -10.62 7.16 -17.31
N PRO A 192 -10.39 7.60 -18.56
CA PRO A 192 -9.14 7.32 -19.26
C PRO A 192 -7.94 7.75 -18.42
N ALA A 193 -6.84 6.98 -18.48
CA ALA A 193 -5.59 7.37 -17.84
C ALA A 193 -5.07 8.69 -18.43
N PRO A 194 -4.48 9.59 -17.62
CA PRO A 194 -3.84 10.80 -18.11
C PRO A 194 -2.76 10.49 -19.16
N GLN A 195 -2.67 11.28 -20.21
CA GLN A 195 -1.72 11.09 -21.32
C GLN A 195 -0.63 12.17 -21.35
N SER A 196 -0.94 13.38 -20.85
CA SER A 196 0.03 14.48 -20.76
C SER A 196 1.16 14.10 -19.82
N ARG A 197 2.41 14.19 -20.31
CA ARG A 197 3.61 13.85 -19.53
C ARG A 197 3.89 14.89 -18.45
N PHE A 198 4.55 14.48 -17.39
CA PHE A 198 4.93 15.34 -16.27
C PHE A 198 5.71 16.59 -16.70
N ASP A 199 6.62 16.41 -17.65
CA ASP A 199 7.51 17.44 -18.20
C ASP A 199 7.06 17.96 -19.59
N GLY A 200 5.85 17.59 -20.03
CA GLY A 200 5.28 17.96 -21.32
C GLY A 200 4.37 19.18 -21.26
N GLU A 201 3.73 19.48 -22.37
CA GLU A 201 2.67 20.47 -22.43
C GLU A 201 1.35 19.85 -21.90
N TRP A 202 0.61 20.65 -21.14
CA TRP A 202 -0.73 20.29 -20.71
C TRP A 202 -1.70 20.18 -21.86
N ASN A 203 -2.52 19.16 -21.88
CA ASN A 203 -3.59 18.98 -22.85
C ASN A 203 -4.94 18.80 -22.16
N GLU A 204 -5.81 19.76 -22.28
CA GLU A 204 -7.18 19.79 -21.73
C GLU A 204 -8.01 18.53 -22.11
N MET A 205 -7.68 17.87 -23.21
CA MET A 205 -8.36 16.63 -23.63
C MET A 205 -8.24 15.50 -22.61
N ASP A 206 -7.23 15.51 -21.74
CA ASP A 206 -7.06 14.53 -20.68
C ASP A 206 -8.19 14.57 -19.65
N MET A 207 -8.78 15.75 -19.45
CA MET A 207 -9.89 15.94 -18.52
C MET A 207 -11.27 15.65 -19.11
N VAL A 208 -11.42 15.57 -20.41
CA VAL A 208 -12.74 15.41 -21.07
C VAL A 208 -13.46 14.13 -20.63
N GLY A 209 -12.75 13.01 -20.58
CA GLY A 209 -13.31 11.72 -20.14
C GLY A 209 -13.75 11.75 -18.68
N PHE A 210 -12.93 12.31 -17.81
CA PHE A 210 -13.22 12.48 -16.40
C PHE A 210 -14.43 13.39 -16.17
N ALA A 211 -14.42 14.57 -16.77
CA ALA A 211 -15.50 15.56 -16.65
C ALA A 211 -16.84 14.99 -17.14
N ARG A 212 -16.85 14.23 -18.24
CA ARG A 212 -18.03 13.56 -18.76
C ARG A 212 -18.62 12.56 -17.78
N LEU A 213 -17.78 11.68 -17.19
CA LEU A 213 -18.22 10.71 -16.19
C LEU A 213 -18.71 11.40 -14.93
N MET A 214 -18.00 12.42 -14.47
CA MET A 214 -18.44 13.24 -13.32
C MET A 214 -19.80 13.85 -13.54
N ALA A 215 -20.04 14.47 -14.69
CA ALA A 215 -21.33 15.09 -15.02
C ALA A 215 -22.48 14.07 -15.12
N ALA A 216 -22.21 12.93 -15.79
CA ALA A 216 -23.21 11.89 -16.01
C ALA A 216 -23.62 11.15 -14.73
N HIS A 217 -22.67 10.96 -13.80
CA HIS A 217 -22.85 10.11 -12.61
C HIS A 217 -22.74 10.86 -11.28
N ARG A 218 -22.80 12.20 -11.28
CA ARG A 218 -22.58 13.03 -10.07
C ARG A 218 -23.44 12.64 -8.87
N HIS A 219 -24.61 12.05 -9.09
CA HIS A 219 -25.52 11.59 -8.03
C HIS A 219 -25.23 10.20 -7.51
N GLU A 220 -24.34 9.46 -8.17
CA GLU A 220 -23.91 8.12 -7.80
C GLU A 220 -22.50 8.10 -7.19
N ILE A 221 -21.67 9.11 -7.51
CA ILE A 221 -20.28 9.19 -7.10
C ILE A 221 -20.19 9.61 -5.64
N ALA A 222 -19.65 8.71 -4.80
CA ALA A 222 -19.35 8.97 -3.40
C ALA A 222 -18.04 9.77 -3.24
N ALA A 223 -17.01 9.42 -4.00
CA ALA A 223 -15.73 10.13 -4.00
C ALA A 223 -14.93 9.83 -5.28
N VAL A 224 -13.87 10.61 -5.47
CA VAL A 224 -12.80 10.37 -6.45
C VAL A 224 -11.61 9.81 -5.71
N ILE A 225 -10.97 8.76 -6.29
CA ILE A 225 -9.71 8.23 -5.80
C ILE A 225 -8.70 8.18 -6.95
N LEU A 226 -7.50 8.68 -6.71
CA LEU A 226 -6.43 8.73 -7.70
C LEU A 226 -5.05 8.65 -7.03
N GLU A 227 -4.05 8.25 -7.79
CA GLU A 227 -2.64 8.39 -7.44
C GLU A 227 -2.16 9.76 -7.95
N PRO A 228 -1.74 10.69 -7.08
CA PRO A 228 -1.28 12.01 -7.53
C PRO A 228 0.08 11.89 -8.22
N ILE A 229 0.18 12.42 -9.45
CA ILE A 229 1.39 12.56 -10.28
C ILE A 229 1.95 11.24 -10.81
N VAL A 230 2.00 10.16 -10.02
CA VAL A 230 2.61 8.89 -10.43
C VAL A 230 1.65 7.73 -10.25
N GLN A 231 1.27 7.09 -11.35
CA GLN A 231 0.63 5.77 -11.32
C GLN A 231 1.72 4.70 -11.18
N GLY A 232 2.01 4.29 -9.94
CA GLY A 232 3.17 3.46 -9.61
C GLY A 232 3.05 2.03 -10.16
N ALA A 233 2.19 1.21 -9.58
CA ALA A 233 1.99 -0.19 -9.99
C ALA A 233 1.43 -0.31 -11.42
N GLY A 234 0.76 0.72 -11.92
CA GLY A 234 0.26 0.82 -13.30
C GLY A 234 1.34 1.08 -14.36
N GLY A 235 2.62 1.04 -13.99
CA GLY A 235 3.75 1.14 -14.93
C GLY A 235 4.67 2.34 -14.71
N MET A 236 4.72 2.91 -13.51
CA MET A 236 5.55 4.09 -13.16
C MET A 236 5.30 5.27 -14.11
N ARG A 237 4.04 5.52 -14.38
CA ARG A 237 3.60 6.58 -15.30
C ARG A 237 3.53 7.91 -14.55
N MET A 238 4.41 8.83 -14.89
CA MET A 238 4.37 10.20 -14.41
C MET A 238 3.54 11.06 -15.36
N TYR A 239 2.50 11.69 -14.85
CA TYR A 239 1.59 12.52 -15.63
C TYR A 239 1.63 13.98 -15.17
N HIS A 240 1.07 14.87 -16.00
CA HIS A 240 1.11 16.33 -15.77
C HIS A 240 0.40 16.70 -14.46
N PRO A 241 0.95 17.61 -13.66
CA PRO A 241 0.38 17.99 -12.36
C PRO A 241 -0.93 18.77 -12.44
N GLU A 242 -1.27 19.39 -13.62
CA GLU A 242 -2.57 20.04 -13.85
C GLU A 242 -3.65 18.98 -14.08
#